data_58f2ccbb05101569e5fea813cf4352f9
#
_entry.id   58f2ccbb05101569e5fea813cf4352f9
#
_cell.length_a   1.000
_cell.length_b   1.000
_cell.length_c   1.000
_cell.angle_alpha   90.00
_cell.angle_beta   90.00
_cell.angle_gamma   90.00
#
_symmetry.space_group_name_H-M   'P 1'
#
loop_
_entity.id
_entity.type
_entity.pdbx_description
1 polymer ?
#
loop_
_entity_poly.entity_id
_entity_poly.type
_entity_poly.pdbx_seq_one_letter_code
_entity_poly.pdbx_strand_id
1 'polypeptide(L)'
;GIVLKTVRYSESSLIVSIFTKKHGLLSFMVQGIRNSKNKQKGNILQPLNMLNLEIYLKEQRNLNRIKEYTTAHIYQNLSYDFSKQSIAIFCIELVSKCIKEHEINEPLYHYLTLFLTEFDTTTHSVENKPLFFLLETAGILGFEPSLHNILHGIYFNLEKLCIFPKIKST
;
A
#
# COMPACT_ATOMS: atom_id res chain seq x y z
N GLY A 1 2.26 3.66 10.32
CA GLY A 1 2.09 2.50 9.42
C GLY A 1 0.88 2.64 8.51
N ILE A 2 0.86 1.89 7.43
CA ILE A 2 -0.25 1.86 6.46
C ILE A 2 -0.89 0.48 6.51
N VAL A 3 -2.20 0.41 6.70
CA VAL A 3 -2.93 -0.87 6.72
C VAL A 3 -3.07 -1.38 5.29
N LEU A 4 -2.41 -2.52 4.99
CA LEU A 4 -2.49 -3.14 3.67
C LEU A 4 -3.61 -4.17 3.58
N LYS A 5 -3.86 -4.92 4.66
CA LYS A 5 -4.86 -5.99 4.69
C LYS A 5 -5.46 -6.17 6.06
N THR A 6 -6.76 -6.46 6.10
CA THR A 6 -7.49 -6.82 7.32
C THR A 6 -8.35 -8.04 7.07
N VAL A 7 -8.18 -9.06 7.89
CA VAL A 7 -8.91 -10.34 7.78
C VAL A 7 -9.57 -10.65 9.12
N ARG A 8 -10.82 -11.08 9.08
CA ARG A 8 -11.51 -11.62 10.27
C ARG A 8 -10.91 -12.97 10.64
N TYR A 9 -10.42 -13.09 11.85
CA TYR A 9 -9.88 -14.35 12.37
C TYR A 9 -10.88 -15.12 13.22
N SER A 10 -11.65 -14.42 14.04
CA SER A 10 -12.73 -14.99 14.84
C SER A 10 -13.87 -13.99 14.97
N GLU A 11 -14.89 -14.33 15.76
CA GLU A 11 -16.03 -13.44 15.99
C GLU A 11 -15.65 -12.04 16.48
N SER A 12 -14.59 -11.93 17.29
CA SER A 12 -14.18 -10.66 17.92
C SER A 12 -12.72 -10.26 17.60
N SER A 13 -12.04 -11.00 16.72
CA SER A 13 -10.62 -10.77 16.43
C SER A 13 -10.36 -10.52 14.95
N LEU A 14 -9.41 -9.61 14.66
CA LEU A 14 -8.88 -9.35 13.33
C LEU A 14 -7.39 -9.68 13.27
N ILE A 15 -6.94 -10.14 12.10
CA ILE A 15 -5.53 -10.11 11.72
C ILE A 15 -5.36 -8.94 10.76
N VAL A 16 -4.43 -8.05 11.10
CA VAL A 16 -4.17 -6.81 10.36
C VAL A 16 -2.71 -6.79 9.92
N SER A 17 -2.49 -6.72 8.61
CA SER A 17 -1.16 -6.56 8.05
C SER A 17 -0.89 -5.07 7.81
N ILE A 18 0.15 -4.55 8.44
CA ILE A 18 0.50 -3.13 8.43
C ILE A 18 1.92 -2.96 7.93
N PHE A 19 2.10 -2.15 6.89
CA PHE A 19 3.42 -1.74 6.44
C PHE A 19 3.90 -0.59 7.29
N THR A 20 5.01 -0.78 7.99
CA THR A 20 5.57 0.20 8.92
C THR A 20 6.89 0.74 8.40
N LYS A 21 7.18 2.01 8.70
CA LYS A 21 8.42 2.66 8.27
C LYS A 21 9.67 1.98 8.83
N LYS A 22 9.64 1.60 10.13
CA LYS A 22 10.82 1.12 10.87
C LYS A 22 11.00 -0.39 10.90
N HIS A 23 9.92 -1.15 10.66
CA HIS A 23 9.95 -2.62 10.87
C HIS A 23 9.40 -3.39 9.66
N GLY A 24 9.17 -2.70 8.53
CA GLY A 24 8.62 -3.34 7.33
C GLY A 24 7.16 -3.80 7.51
N LEU A 25 6.80 -4.85 6.81
CA LEU A 25 5.46 -5.45 6.90
C LEU A 25 5.37 -6.30 8.16
N LEU A 26 4.40 -5.99 9.01
CA LEU A 26 4.10 -6.73 10.23
C LEU A 26 2.64 -7.16 10.27
N SER A 27 2.41 -8.36 10.78
CA SER A 27 1.07 -8.88 11.05
C SER A 27 0.72 -8.76 12.53
N PHE A 28 -0.48 -8.26 12.82
CA PHE A 28 -0.97 -8.01 14.18
C PHE A 28 -2.27 -8.75 14.44
N MET A 29 -2.41 -9.33 15.63
CA MET A 29 -3.68 -9.82 16.13
C MET A 29 -4.33 -8.76 17.02
N VAL A 30 -5.53 -8.30 16.64
CA VAL A 30 -6.33 -7.34 17.39
C VAL A 30 -7.61 -8.02 17.87
N GLN A 31 -7.82 -8.04 19.19
CA GLN A 31 -8.95 -8.71 19.85
C GLN A 31 -9.95 -7.69 20.40
N GLY A 32 -11.19 -8.14 20.64
CA GLY A 32 -12.20 -7.35 21.37
C GLY A 32 -12.87 -6.25 20.55
N ILE A 33 -12.89 -6.34 19.21
CA ILE A 33 -13.40 -5.29 18.31
C ILE A 33 -14.95 -5.24 18.28
N ARG A 34 -15.64 -6.28 18.75
CA ARG A 34 -17.11 -6.35 18.68
C ARG A 34 -17.85 -5.60 19.79
N ASN A 35 -17.20 -5.21 20.86
CA ASN A 35 -17.85 -4.41 21.90
C ASN A 35 -18.26 -3.05 21.33
N SER A 36 -19.48 -2.59 21.62
CA SER A 36 -20.05 -1.35 21.09
C SER A 36 -19.13 -0.12 21.25
N LYS A 37 -18.34 -0.09 22.32
CA LYS A 37 -17.29 0.92 22.57
C LYS A 37 -16.07 0.78 21.64
N ASN A 38 -15.87 -0.37 21.01
CA ASN A 38 -14.68 -0.66 20.18
C ASN A 38 -14.98 -0.75 18.66
N LYS A 39 -16.25 -0.56 18.23
CA LYS A 39 -16.59 -0.53 16.80
C LYS A 39 -15.82 0.54 16.04
N GLN A 40 -15.66 1.73 16.63
CA GLN A 40 -14.87 2.82 16.04
C GLN A 40 -13.40 2.42 15.89
N LYS A 41 -12.84 1.71 16.87
CA LYS A 41 -11.47 1.18 16.78
C LYS A 41 -11.28 0.17 15.64
N GLY A 42 -12.28 -0.67 15.38
CA GLY A 42 -12.26 -1.61 14.26
C GLY A 42 -12.25 -0.91 12.89
N ASN A 43 -12.98 0.20 12.76
CA ASN A 43 -13.04 0.97 11.51
C ASN A 43 -11.70 1.65 11.17
N ILE A 44 -10.89 2.00 12.18
CA ILE A 44 -9.56 2.57 11.98
C ILE A 44 -8.59 1.54 11.35
N LEU A 45 -8.84 0.25 11.56
CA LEU A 45 -7.99 -0.85 11.05
C LEU A 45 -8.39 -1.33 9.63
N GLN A 46 -9.13 -0.54 8.88
CA GLN A 46 -9.47 -0.87 7.50
C GLN A 46 -8.28 -0.61 6.56
N PRO A 47 -8.19 -1.37 5.46
CA PRO A 47 -7.18 -1.11 4.42
C PRO A 47 -7.17 0.35 3.98
N LEU A 48 -6.02 0.85 3.55
CA LEU A 48 -5.68 2.24 3.22
C LEU A 48 -5.39 3.14 4.42
N ASN A 49 -5.99 2.90 5.58
CA ASN A 49 -5.82 3.79 6.72
C ASN A 49 -4.35 3.90 7.15
N MET A 50 -3.93 5.13 7.40
CA MET A 50 -2.62 5.45 7.97
C MET A 50 -2.73 5.59 9.49
N LEU A 51 -1.82 4.93 10.21
CA LEU A 51 -1.87 4.84 11.67
C LEU A 51 -0.56 5.28 12.31
N ASN A 52 -0.68 5.98 13.44
CA ASN A 52 0.37 6.04 14.45
C ASN A 52 0.23 4.80 15.33
N LEU A 53 1.32 4.08 15.54
CA LEU A 53 1.31 2.79 16.20
C LEU A 53 2.33 2.76 17.35
N GLU A 54 1.89 2.31 18.52
CA GLU A 54 2.76 1.76 19.56
C GLU A 54 2.60 0.25 19.57
N ILE A 55 3.70 -0.48 19.43
CA ILE A 55 3.68 -1.94 19.25
C ILE A 55 4.55 -2.65 20.30
N TYR A 56 4.13 -3.87 20.66
CA TYR A 56 4.99 -4.81 21.36
C TYR A 56 5.68 -5.70 20.33
N LEU A 57 6.90 -5.34 19.94
CA LEU A 57 7.68 -6.13 19.00
C LEU A 57 8.28 -7.35 19.70
N LYS A 58 8.03 -8.54 19.15
CA LYS A 58 8.69 -9.78 19.56
C LYS A 58 9.29 -10.43 18.32
N GLU A 59 10.61 -10.46 18.26
CA GLU A 59 11.40 -10.87 17.09
C GLU A 59 11.13 -12.30 16.56
N GLN A 60 10.49 -13.15 17.37
CA GLN A 60 10.26 -14.57 17.01
C GLN A 60 8.79 -14.91 16.77
N ARG A 61 7.90 -13.94 16.59
CA ARG A 61 6.47 -14.21 16.41
C ARG A 61 5.96 -13.67 15.08
N ASN A 62 5.28 -14.51 14.34
CA ASN A 62 4.56 -14.13 13.12
C ASN A 62 3.37 -13.16 13.39
N LEU A 63 2.86 -13.13 14.62
CA LEU A 63 1.76 -12.26 15.02
C LEU A 63 2.16 -11.41 16.22
N ASN A 64 2.26 -10.11 16.00
CA ASN A 64 2.56 -9.11 17.00
C ASN A 64 1.28 -8.58 17.68
N ARG A 65 1.45 -7.77 18.73
CA ARG A 65 0.35 -7.07 19.40
C ARG A 65 0.53 -5.57 19.30
N ILE A 66 -0.55 -4.87 19.02
CA ILE A 66 -0.58 -3.40 19.08
C ILE A 66 -0.87 -3.01 20.52
N LYS A 67 -0.08 -2.09 21.07
CA LYS A 67 -0.34 -1.48 22.38
C LYS A 67 -1.38 -0.38 22.24
N GLU A 68 -1.16 0.53 21.30
CA GLU A 68 -2.05 1.64 21.00
C GLU A 68 -1.95 2.02 19.52
N TYR A 69 -3.06 2.54 18.96
CA TYR A 69 -3.09 3.06 17.60
C TYR A 69 -4.09 4.20 17.48
N THR A 70 -3.72 5.18 16.66
CA THR A 70 -4.55 6.33 16.32
C THR A 70 -4.46 6.60 14.82
N THR A 71 -5.45 7.27 14.26
CA THR A 71 -5.41 7.71 12.87
C THR A 71 -4.30 8.74 12.67
N ALA A 72 -3.41 8.51 11.72
CA ALA A 72 -2.32 9.44 11.38
C ALA A 72 -2.73 10.44 10.29
N HIS A 73 -3.64 10.03 9.39
CA HIS A 73 -4.13 10.87 8.29
C HIS A 73 -5.60 10.60 8.03
N ILE A 74 -6.37 11.66 7.76
CA ILE A 74 -7.79 11.58 7.41
C ILE A 74 -7.94 11.98 5.95
N TYR A 75 -8.41 11.05 5.12
CA TYR A 75 -8.66 11.31 3.71
C TYR A 75 -9.89 12.19 3.50
N GLN A 76 -9.81 13.09 2.53
CA GLN A 76 -10.91 14.00 2.15
C GLN A 76 -11.84 13.38 1.10
N ASN A 77 -11.26 12.69 0.11
CA ASN A 77 -11.99 12.15 -1.04
C ASN A 77 -11.90 10.63 -1.15
N LEU A 78 -10.74 10.05 -0.81
CA LEU A 78 -10.46 8.63 -1.00
C LEU A 78 -11.48 7.71 -0.31
N SER A 79 -12.10 8.17 0.79
CA SER A 79 -13.12 7.42 1.51
C SER A 79 -14.50 7.44 0.85
N TYR A 80 -14.75 8.36 -0.08
CA TYR A 80 -16.07 8.61 -0.69
C TYR A 80 -16.08 8.40 -2.19
N ASP A 81 -14.93 8.52 -2.88
CA ASP A 81 -14.79 8.31 -4.30
C ASP A 81 -14.45 6.85 -4.60
N PHE A 82 -15.43 6.12 -5.13
CA PHE A 82 -15.30 4.69 -5.43
C PHE A 82 -14.17 4.38 -6.43
N SER A 83 -13.97 5.24 -7.42
CA SER A 83 -12.93 5.06 -8.44
C SER A 83 -11.55 5.20 -7.82
N LYS A 84 -11.34 6.25 -7.03
CA LYS A 84 -10.09 6.45 -6.28
C LYS A 84 -9.85 5.32 -5.28
N GLN A 85 -10.87 4.92 -4.54
CA GLN A 85 -10.76 3.85 -3.55
C GLN A 85 -10.33 2.53 -4.20
N SER A 86 -10.93 2.17 -5.34
CA SER A 86 -10.60 0.94 -6.08
C SER A 86 -9.15 0.93 -6.55
N ILE A 87 -8.66 2.06 -7.08
CA ILE A 87 -7.27 2.22 -7.51
C ILE A 87 -6.32 2.13 -6.31
N ALA A 88 -6.64 2.81 -5.22
CA ALA A 88 -5.79 2.80 -4.02
C ALA A 88 -5.72 1.40 -3.39
N ILE A 89 -6.83 0.65 -3.36
CA ILE A 89 -6.85 -0.76 -2.90
C ILE A 89 -5.97 -1.62 -3.80
N PHE A 90 -6.07 -1.48 -5.12
CA PHE A 90 -5.17 -2.18 -6.05
C PHE A 90 -3.70 -1.88 -5.73
N CYS A 91 -3.34 -0.62 -5.49
CA CYS A 91 -1.97 -0.21 -5.18
C CYS A 91 -1.44 -0.84 -3.89
N ILE A 92 -2.23 -0.84 -2.81
CA ILE A 92 -1.79 -1.47 -1.54
C ILE A 92 -1.74 -2.99 -1.63
N GLU A 93 -2.62 -3.62 -2.41
CA GLU A 93 -2.56 -5.06 -2.66
C GLU A 93 -1.32 -5.44 -3.46
N LEU A 94 -0.95 -4.65 -4.47
CA LEU A 94 0.30 -4.81 -5.21
C LEU A 94 1.49 -4.77 -4.27
N VAL A 95 1.61 -3.72 -3.45
CA VAL A 95 2.69 -3.59 -2.47
C VAL A 95 2.70 -4.79 -1.51
N SER A 96 1.54 -5.22 -1.01
CA SER A 96 1.45 -6.35 -0.07
C SER A 96 1.95 -7.68 -0.64
N LYS A 97 1.98 -7.82 -1.97
CA LYS A 97 2.49 -9.01 -2.67
C LYS A 97 3.98 -8.89 -3.02
N CYS A 98 4.49 -7.68 -3.11
CA CYS A 98 5.89 -7.41 -3.50
C CYS A 98 6.83 -7.40 -2.30
N ILE A 99 6.34 -7.12 -1.09
CA ILE A 99 7.18 -7.03 0.12
C ILE A 99 7.05 -8.29 0.97
N LYS A 100 8.16 -8.66 1.62
CA LYS A 100 8.19 -9.77 2.58
C LYS A 100 7.96 -9.26 4.00
N GLU A 101 7.46 -10.14 4.87
CA GLU A 101 7.35 -9.82 6.30
C GLU A 101 8.72 -9.47 6.87
N HIS A 102 8.75 -8.46 7.75
CA HIS A 102 9.95 -7.91 8.40
C HIS A 102 10.99 -7.27 7.47
N GLU A 103 10.75 -7.20 6.16
CA GLU A 103 11.63 -6.51 5.23
C GLU A 103 11.40 -5.00 5.29
N ILE A 104 12.42 -4.28 5.74
CA ILE A 104 12.38 -2.81 5.84
C ILE A 104 12.64 -2.24 4.46
N ASN A 105 11.70 -1.47 3.93
CA ASN A 105 11.85 -0.71 2.69
C ASN A 105 11.31 0.71 2.91
N GLU A 106 12.17 1.57 3.42
CA GLU A 106 11.81 2.96 3.74
C GLU A 106 11.46 3.78 2.49
N PRO A 107 12.17 3.65 1.34
CA PRO A 107 11.80 4.32 0.10
C PRO A 107 10.38 3.95 -0.36
N LEU A 108 10.03 2.67 -0.35
CA LEU A 108 8.70 2.21 -0.75
C LEU A 108 7.63 2.70 0.23
N TYR A 109 7.92 2.69 1.54
CA TYR A 109 6.99 3.23 2.54
C TYR A 109 6.72 4.71 2.30
N HIS A 110 7.77 5.48 2.03
CA HIS A 110 7.65 6.91 1.75
C HIS A 110 6.86 7.18 0.47
N TYR A 111 7.19 6.46 -0.60
CA TYR A 111 6.48 6.56 -1.87
C TYR A 111 4.99 6.24 -1.71
N LEU A 112 4.63 5.13 -1.04
CA LEU A 112 3.23 4.76 -0.83
C LEU A 112 2.49 5.82 0.01
N THR A 113 3.15 6.38 1.02
CA THR A 113 2.56 7.44 1.85
C THR A 113 2.25 8.68 1.01
N LEU A 114 3.21 9.15 0.21
CA LEU A 114 3.04 10.31 -0.68
C LEU A 114 1.96 10.04 -1.73
N PHE A 115 2.02 8.88 -2.39
CA PHE A 115 1.04 8.50 -3.40
C PHE A 115 -0.39 8.57 -2.84
N LEU A 116 -0.66 7.96 -1.68
CA LEU A 116 -2.01 7.95 -1.11
C LEU A 116 -2.49 9.35 -0.69
N THR A 117 -1.61 10.20 -0.16
CA THR A 117 -1.96 11.56 0.26
C THR A 117 -2.21 12.49 -0.93
N GLU A 118 -1.37 12.44 -1.97
CA GLU A 118 -1.55 13.22 -3.19
C GLU A 118 -2.75 12.74 -4.02
N PHE A 119 -2.93 11.40 -4.08
CA PHE A 119 -4.02 10.80 -4.80
C PHE A 119 -5.39 11.15 -4.20
N ASP A 120 -5.46 11.30 -2.89
CA ASP A 120 -6.67 11.75 -2.19
C ASP A 120 -7.16 13.10 -2.72
N THR A 121 -6.25 14.06 -2.87
CA THR A 121 -6.57 15.44 -3.25
C THR A 121 -6.54 15.71 -4.75
N THR A 122 -6.05 14.77 -5.57
CA THR A 122 -5.94 14.99 -7.03
C THR A 122 -7.31 15.22 -7.67
N THR A 123 -7.38 16.22 -8.56
CA THR A 123 -8.56 16.53 -9.39
C THR A 123 -8.37 16.10 -10.84
N HIS A 124 -7.18 15.61 -11.19
CA HIS A 124 -6.85 15.15 -12.53
C HIS A 124 -7.38 13.73 -12.79
N SER A 125 -7.43 13.37 -14.08
CA SER A 125 -7.73 12.00 -14.53
C SER A 125 -6.91 10.94 -13.79
N VAL A 126 -7.56 9.89 -13.33
CA VAL A 126 -6.99 8.85 -12.47
C VAL A 126 -6.73 7.53 -13.20
N GLU A 127 -7.15 7.40 -14.47
CA GLU A 127 -7.17 6.14 -15.21
C GLU A 127 -5.78 5.51 -15.36
N ASN A 128 -4.75 6.33 -15.59
CA ASN A 128 -3.38 5.85 -15.76
C ASN A 128 -2.57 5.74 -14.46
N LYS A 129 -3.15 6.15 -13.33
CA LYS A 129 -2.45 6.11 -12.03
C LYS A 129 -1.98 4.71 -11.61
N PRO A 130 -2.76 3.61 -11.84
CA PRO A 130 -2.30 2.27 -11.53
C PRO A 130 -1.04 1.88 -12.29
N LEU A 131 -0.93 2.25 -13.57
CA LEU A 131 0.23 1.95 -14.40
C LEU A 131 1.48 2.69 -13.91
N PHE A 132 1.36 4.00 -13.65
CA PHE A 132 2.46 4.78 -13.08
C PHE A 132 2.91 4.26 -11.72
N PHE A 133 1.94 3.92 -10.85
CA PHE A 133 2.25 3.34 -9.55
C PHE A 133 3.02 2.03 -9.67
N LEU A 134 2.63 1.16 -10.61
CA LEU A 134 3.32 -0.11 -10.86
C LEU A 134 4.76 0.11 -11.33
N LEU A 135 4.98 1.02 -12.28
CA LEU A 135 6.32 1.32 -12.81
C LEU A 135 7.24 1.91 -11.73
N GLU A 136 6.76 2.87 -10.97
CA GLU A 136 7.53 3.47 -9.87
C GLU A 136 7.83 2.45 -8.77
N THR A 137 6.85 1.62 -8.41
CA THR A 137 7.05 0.53 -7.44
C THR A 137 8.10 -0.46 -7.94
N ALA A 138 8.06 -0.84 -9.22
CA ALA A 138 9.06 -1.71 -9.83
C ALA A 138 10.46 -1.08 -9.77
N GLY A 139 10.59 0.22 -10.08
CA GLY A 139 11.85 0.97 -9.97
C GLY A 139 12.40 0.95 -8.54
N ILE A 140 11.58 1.26 -7.54
CA ILE A 140 11.98 1.26 -6.12
C ILE A 140 12.45 -0.14 -5.68
N LEU A 141 11.85 -1.20 -6.22
CA LEU A 141 12.23 -2.58 -5.95
C LEU A 141 13.43 -3.09 -6.77
N GLY A 142 14.02 -2.24 -7.62
CA GLY A 142 15.18 -2.58 -8.44
C GLY A 142 14.85 -3.31 -9.75
N PHE A 143 13.59 -3.32 -10.16
CA PHE A 143 13.13 -3.88 -11.44
C PHE A 143 12.92 -2.78 -12.48
N GLU A 144 13.84 -1.84 -12.59
CA GLU A 144 13.74 -0.80 -13.62
C GLU A 144 13.78 -1.42 -15.01
N PRO A 145 12.78 -1.13 -15.87
CA PRO A 145 12.91 -1.47 -17.29
C PRO A 145 14.13 -0.74 -17.84
N SER A 146 15.04 -1.45 -18.48
CA SER A 146 16.25 -0.84 -19.04
C SER A 146 15.88 0.21 -20.10
N LEU A 147 16.05 1.48 -19.76
CA LEU A 147 15.77 2.63 -20.62
C LEU A 147 16.90 2.90 -21.64
N HIS A 148 17.71 1.90 -21.99
CA HIS A 148 18.78 2.07 -22.94
C HIS A 148 18.22 2.44 -24.33
N ASN A 149 18.46 3.67 -24.75
CA ASN A 149 18.18 4.25 -26.07
C ASN A 149 16.72 4.67 -26.38
N ILE A 150 16.14 5.53 -25.55
CA ILE A 150 14.83 6.11 -25.87
C ILE A 150 15.00 7.52 -26.43
N LEU A 151 15.04 7.63 -27.75
CA LEU A 151 14.97 8.93 -28.43
C LEU A 151 13.65 9.20 -29.17
N HIS A 152 12.84 8.20 -29.52
CA HIS A 152 11.57 8.40 -30.24
C HIS A 152 10.55 7.29 -30.01
N GLY A 153 9.42 7.63 -29.36
CA GLY A 153 8.21 6.78 -29.24
C GLY A 153 8.40 5.49 -28.47
N ILE A 154 7.73 5.36 -27.35
CA ILE A 154 7.97 4.28 -26.39
C ILE A 154 6.76 3.34 -26.35
N TYR A 155 6.98 2.04 -26.52
CA TYR A 155 6.03 1.00 -26.15
C TYR A 155 6.61 0.17 -25.00
N PHE A 156 5.85 0.02 -23.93
CA PHE A 156 6.20 -0.87 -22.84
C PHE A 156 5.65 -2.27 -23.10
N ASN A 157 6.52 -3.27 -23.17
CA ASN A 157 6.09 -4.67 -23.30
C ASN A 157 5.94 -5.28 -21.91
N LEU A 158 4.71 -5.58 -21.53
CA LEU A 158 4.37 -6.17 -20.23
C LEU A 158 4.94 -7.60 -20.04
N GLU A 159 5.13 -8.37 -21.11
CA GLU A 159 5.66 -9.74 -21.00
C GLU A 159 7.16 -9.74 -20.75
N LYS A 160 7.89 -8.81 -21.36
CA LYS A 160 9.36 -8.74 -21.30
C LYS A 160 9.86 -7.69 -20.31
N LEU A 161 8.96 -6.91 -19.69
CA LEU A 161 9.29 -5.79 -18.80
C LEU A 161 10.36 -4.85 -19.40
N CYS A 162 10.29 -4.61 -20.70
CA CYS A 162 11.24 -3.76 -21.41
C CYS A 162 10.53 -2.79 -22.36
N ILE A 163 11.25 -1.73 -22.72
CA ILE A 163 10.74 -0.66 -23.56
C ILE A 163 11.30 -0.83 -24.96
N PHE A 164 10.44 -0.73 -25.97
CA PHE A 164 10.83 -0.78 -27.37
C PHE A 164 10.61 0.56 -28.07
N PRO A 165 11.49 0.97 -28.99
CA PRO A 165 11.24 2.13 -29.83
C PRO A 165 10.03 1.91 -30.75
N LYS A 166 9.31 2.96 -31.08
CA LYS A 166 8.20 2.93 -32.04
C LYS A 166 8.73 2.51 -33.42
N ILE A 167 8.30 1.36 -33.91
CA ILE A 167 8.56 0.97 -35.30
C ILE A 167 7.73 1.91 -36.17
N LYS A 168 8.36 2.73 -36.99
CA LYS A 168 7.67 3.50 -38.04
C LYS A 168 7.05 2.47 -38.98
N SER A 169 5.73 2.39 -39.03
CA SER A 169 5.05 1.75 -40.14
C SER A 169 5.33 2.54 -41.41
N THR A 170 6.05 1.95 -42.32
CA THR A 170 6.19 2.38 -43.73
C THR A 170 4.85 2.30 -44.40
#